data_0ab0696554ba1571735726c137e7ed36
#
_entry.id   0ab0696554ba1571735726c137e7ed36
#
_cell.length_a   1.000
_cell.length_b   1.000
_cell.length_c   1.000
_cell.angle_alpha   90.00
_cell.angle_beta   90.00
_cell.angle_gamma   90.00
#
_symmetry.space_group_name_H-M   'P 1'
#
loop_
_entity.id
_entity.type
_entity.pdbx_description
1 polymer ?
#
loop_
_entity_poly.entity_id
_entity_poly.type
_entity_poly.pdbx_seq_one_letter_code
_entity_poly.pdbx_strand_id
1 'polypeptide(L)'
;MFRRTAAVLVTLIALVAAWRLVTPQDTTGVRRQLTFLRAQLDDGAAQDAQQLFPEGYFFLHALYGLAHVDAGRTAADPAEDAREARWALARLESPAGREPFDAGLTPAYGVFYQGWTNWLRGGILSLGPDPALRRDFESASAALAAAFDAAPTPYLAAYPGQAWPVDSTVAAASLRLHDKLLPPRYVGTVGRWLAGVRQRLDPATGLLPHTVDPVSGAPTSVARGTSQSIIQRFLVDVDPAFARSQYLRFRSLFVVRPLRLGPAVREYPVGTDGPADVDSGPLPLGVSLSATAVTLGAAAVQGDGRLAGALANYGELIGVPVSTPWSKRYAVGVLPIGDAFLAWSKTARPWVAAQPAPLPPAVNRVWRLPFLALLALAVLLGWLPVARRARPSASPA
;
A
#
# COMPACT_ATOMS: atom_id res chain seq x y z
N MET A 1 -42.53 17.68 -7.91
CA MET A 1 -41.41 18.09 -7.08
C MET A 1 -40.40 16.97 -6.91
N PHE A 2 -40.72 15.82 -6.37
CA PHE A 2 -39.81 14.68 -6.07
C PHE A 2 -38.90 14.25 -7.24
N ARG A 3 -39.42 14.07 -8.48
CA ARG A 3 -38.60 13.66 -9.63
C ARG A 3 -37.54 14.69 -10.05
N ARG A 4 -37.83 15.98 -9.92
CA ARG A 4 -36.84 17.04 -10.18
C ARG A 4 -35.74 17.04 -9.13
N THR A 5 -36.12 16.90 -7.88
CA THR A 5 -35.15 16.80 -6.76
C THR A 5 -34.24 15.59 -6.93
N ALA A 6 -34.78 14.42 -7.31
CA ALA A 6 -33.98 13.22 -7.58
C ALA A 6 -33.02 13.43 -8.77
N ALA A 7 -33.50 14.04 -9.89
CA ALA A 7 -32.65 14.32 -11.04
C ALA A 7 -31.50 15.29 -10.68
N VAL A 8 -31.76 16.33 -9.90
CA VAL A 8 -30.73 17.26 -9.42
C VAL A 8 -29.71 16.53 -8.54
N LEU A 9 -30.16 15.69 -7.60
CA LEU A 9 -29.28 14.92 -6.74
C LEU A 9 -28.35 13.97 -7.55
N VAL A 10 -28.91 13.23 -8.51
CA VAL A 10 -28.12 12.38 -9.42
C VAL A 10 -27.10 13.21 -10.20
N THR A 11 -27.49 14.38 -10.68
CA THR A 11 -26.58 15.28 -11.40
C THR A 11 -25.42 15.74 -10.49
N LEU A 12 -25.71 16.17 -9.27
CA LEU A 12 -24.68 16.61 -8.31
C LEU A 12 -23.71 15.46 -7.97
N ILE A 13 -24.23 14.26 -7.69
CA ILE A 13 -23.41 13.07 -7.44
C ILE A 13 -22.51 12.76 -8.65
N ALA A 14 -23.06 12.78 -9.86
CA ALA A 14 -22.31 12.53 -11.07
C ALA A 14 -21.21 13.57 -11.33
N LEU A 15 -21.50 14.84 -11.08
CA LEU A 15 -20.51 15.92 -11.20
C LEU A 15 -19.36 15.77 -10.19
N VAL A 16 -19.67 15.46 -8.92
CA VAL A 16 -18.67 15.20 -7.89
C VAL A 16 -17.82 13.98 -8.26
N ALA A 17 -18.43 12.90 -8.72
CA ALA A 17 -17.73 11.70 -9.15
C ALA A 17 -16.81 11.98 -10.35
N ALA A 18 -17.30 12.71 -11.35
CA ALA A 18 -16.51 13.11 -12.52
C ALA A 18 -15.34 14.02 -12.12
N TRP A 19 -15.56 14.99 -11.24
CA TRP A 19 -14.51 15.87 -10.74
C TRP A 19 -13.42 15.06 -10.01
N ARG A 20 -13.79 14.16 -9.09
CA ARG A 20 -12.85 13.27 -8.38
C ARG A 20 -12.05 12.39 -9.34
N LEU A 21 -12.67 11.93 -10.42
CA LEU A 21 -12.04 11.06 -11.41
C LEU A 21 -10.95 11.78 -12.23
N VAL A 22 -11.06 13.09 -12.43
CA VAL A 22 -10.17 13.86 -13.31
C VAL A 22 -9.18 14.75 -12.57
N THR A 23 -9.49 15.16 -11.33
CA THR A 23 -8.65 16.07 -10.55
C THR A 23 -7.49 15.31 -9.91
N PRO A 24 -6.25 15.80 -10.04
CA PRO A 24 -5.11 15.25 -9.31
C PRO A 24 -5.35 15.26 -7.80
N GLN A 25 -4.87 14.23 -7.11
CA GLN A 25 -4.95 14.16 -5.66
C GLN A 25 -3.93 15.11 -5.02
N ASP A 26 -4.32 15.77 -3.94
CA ASP A 26 -3.47 16.67 -3.17
C ASP A 26 -3.00 16.04 -1.85
N THR A 27 -1.99 16.62 -1.25
CA THR A 27 -1.44 16.18 0.04
C THR A 27 -2.35 16.55 1.22
N THR A 28 -3.22 17.55 1.07
CA THR A 28 -4.13 17.98 2.17
C THR A 28 -5.16 16.91 2.47
N GLY A 29 -5.59 16.16 1.47
CA GLY A 29 -6.48 15.01 1.64
C GLY A 29 -5.87 13.91 2.51
N VAL A 30 -4.55 13.69 2.41
CA VAL A 30 -3.85 12.70 3.24
C VAL A 30 -3.76 13.17 4.70
N ARG A 31 -3.46 14.44 4.96
CA ARG A 31 -3.45 14.99 6.33
C ARG A 31 -4.78 14.76 7.05
N ARG A 32 -5.90 15.06 6.38
CA ARG A 32 -7.25 14.81 6.91
C ARG A 32 -7.54 13.32 7.12
N GLN A 33 -6.97 12.44 6.27
CA GLN A 33 -7.07 11.00 6.43
C GLN A 33 -6.28 10.52 7.65
N LEU A 34 -5.08 11.05 7.89
CA LEU A 34 -4.29 10.77 9.09
C LEU A 34 -4.99 11.25 10.37
N THR A 35 -5.65 12.40 10.34
CA THR A 35 -6.49 12.87 11.48
C THR A 35 -7.62 11.87 11.77
N PHE A 36 -8.30 11.36 10.74
CA PHE A 36 -9.32 10.31 10.92
C PHE A 36 -8.72 9.05 11.52
N LEU A 37 -7.60 8.57 10.97
CA LEU A 37 -6.94 7.35 11.45
C LEU A 37 -6.48 7.48 12.90
N ARG A 38 -5.97 8.65 13.31
CA ARG A 38 -5.60 8.88 14.70
C ARG A 38 -6.78 8.72 15.63
N ALA A 39 -7.91 9.34 15.31
CA ALA A 39 -9.15 9.22 16.11
C ALA A 39 -9.62 7.76 16.20
N GLN A 40 -9.55 7.00 15.10
CA GLN A 40 -9.91 5.58 15.09
C GLN A 40 -8.96 4.72 15.93
N LEU A 41 -7.65 5.01 15.89
CA LEU A 41 -6.65 4.32 16.71
C LEU A 41 -6.83 4.60 18.21
N ASP A 42 -7.19 5.82 18.57
CA ASP A 42 -7.52 6.19 19.95
C ASP A 42 -8.83 5.53 20.43
N ASP A 43 -9.75 5.19 19.50
CA ASP A 43 -11.06 4.57 19.75
C ASP A 43 -11.04 3.04 19.68
N GLY A 44 -9.86 2.42 19.52
CA GLY A 44 -9.70 0.96 19.60
C GLY A 44 -9.71 0.22 18.25
N ALA A 45 -9.72 0.92 17.11
CA ALA A 45 -9.78 0.26 15.79
C ALA A 45 -8.61 -0.73 15.52
N ALA A 46 -7.47 -0.58 16.19
CA ALA A 46 -6.36 -1.51 16.06
C ALA A 46 -6.65 -2.86 16.74
N GLN A 47 -7.29 -2.84 17.91
CA GLN A 47 -7.75 -4.03 18.60
C GLN A 47 -8.83 -4.76 17.81
N ASP A 48 -9.78 -4.01 17.22
CA ASP A 48 -10.81 -4.58 16.37
C ASP A 48 -10.20 -5.22 15.11
N ALA A 49 -9.21 -4.59 14.50
CA ALA A 49 -8.50 -5.15 13.35
C ALA A 49 -7.78 -6.46 13.69
N GLN A 50 -7.18 -6.57 14.89
CA GLN A 50 -6.51 -7.80 15.35
C GLN A 50 -7.47 -8.96 15.58
N GLN A 51 -8.74 -8.69 15.86
CA GLN A 51 -9.77 -9.74 15.92
C GLN A 51 -10.11 -10.32 14.54
N LEU A 52 -9.86 -9.56 13.47
CA LEU A 52 -10.08 -9.99 12.09
C LEU A 52 -8.91 -10.78 11.53
N PHE A 53 -7.68 -10.38 11.85
CA PHE A 53 -6.43 -11.05 11.46
C PHE A 53 -5.29 -10.70 12.44
N PRO A 54 -4.34 -11.62 12.68
CA PRO A 54 -3.36 -11.50 13.77
C PRO A 54 -2.55 -10.20 13.75
N GLU A 55 -2.17 -9.71 12.58
CA GLU A 55 -1.33 -8.53 12.40
C GLU A 55 -2.11 -7.20 12.34
N GLY A 56 -3.43 -7.21 12.57
CA GLY A 56 -4.29 -6.05 12.42
C GLY A 56 -3.87 -4.86 13.28
N TYR A 57 -3.57 -5.11 14.56
CA TYR A 57 -3.04 -4.09 15.45
C TYR A 57 -1.70 -3.53 14.98
N PHE A 58 -0.81 -4.42 14.58
CA PHE A 58 0.52 -4.07 14.10
C PHE A 58 0.44 -3.23 12.83
N PHE A 59 -0.24 -3.71 11.78
CA PHE A 59 -0.31 -3.01 10.51
C PHE A 59 -0.95 -1.62 10.63
N LEU A 60 -2.03 -1.49 11.42
CA LEU A 60 -2.70 -0.21 11.54
C LEU A 60 -1.77 0.86 12.12
N HIS A 61 -0.99 0.53 13.15
CA HIS A 61 -0.01 1.45 13.73
C HIS A 61 1.22 1.64 12.81
N ALA A 62 1.75 0.57 12.20
CA ALA A 62 2.89 0.66 11.31
C ALA A 62 2.61 1.58 10.11
N LEU A 63 1.49 1.35 9.41
CA LEU A 63 1.12 2.14 8.24
C LEU A 63 0.82 3.60 8.58
N TYR A 64 0.17 3.85 9.74
CA TYR A 64 -0.03 5.20 10.26
C TYR A 64 1.31 5.91 10.51
N GLY A 65 2.22 5.28 11.23
CA GLY A 65 3.55 5.83 11.52
C GLY A 65 4.37 6.08 10.25
N LEU A 66 4.37 5.13 9.29
CA LEU A 66 5.06 5.26 8.01
C LEU A 66 4.49 6.37 7.14
N ALA A 67 3.17 6.56 7.13
CA ALA A 67 2.54 7.65 6.40
C ALA A 67 2.91 9.02 7.00
N HIS A 68 3.05 9.12 8.32
CA HIS A 68 3.58 10.32 8.99
C HIS A 68 5.05 10.55 8.66
N VAL A 69 5.89 9.52 8.63
CA VAL A 69 7.29 9.67 8.19
C VAL A 69 7.35 10.25 6.77
N ASP A 70 6.63 9.65 5.82
CA ASP A 70 6.59 10.13 4.44
C ASP A 70 6.10 11.60 4.34
N ALA A 71 5.09 11.97 5.13
CA ALA A 71 4.55 13.33 5.18
C ALA A 71 5.57 14.31 5.79
N GLY A 72 6.24 13.95 6.89
CA GLY A 72 7.25 14.74 7.57
C GLY A 72 8.48 15.00 6.71
N ARG A 73 8.89 14.04 5.87
CA ARG A 73 10.02 14.20 4.93
C ARG A 73 9.82 15.31 3.89
N THR A 74 8.60 15.80 3.73
CA THR A 74 8.28 16.92 2.81
C THR A 74 7.69 18.13 3.52
N ALA A 75 7.44 18.03 4.81
CA ALA A 75 6.98 19.16 5.61
C ALA A 75 8.11 20.18 5.83
N ALA A 76 7.75 21.45 5.96
CA ALA A 76 8.69 22.50 6.37
C ALA A 76 9.13 22.30 7.84
N ASP A 77 8.24 21.79 8.68
CA ASP A 77 8.51 21.38 10.05
C ASP A 77 8.01 19.94 10.23
N PRO A 78 8.91 18.94 10.44
CA PRO A 78 8.54 17.55 10.63
C PRO A 78 8.19 17.18 12.10
N ALA A 79 8.21 18.11 13.05
CA ALA A 79 8.13 17.80 14.47
C ALA A 79 6.85 17.06 14.86
N GLU A 80 5.69 17.46 14.31
CA GLU A 80 4.43 16.78 14.54
C GLU A 80 4.44 15.35 13.96
N ASP A 81 4.89 15.21 12.72
CA ASP A 81 4.96 13.91 12.06
C ASP A 81 5.92 12.95 12.78
N ALA A 82 7.06 13.47 13.24
CA ALA A 82 8.00 12.69 14.03
C ALA A 82 7.39 12.22 15.38
N ARG A 83 6.59 13.06 16.01
CA ARG A 83 5.89 12.74 17.26
C ARG A 83 4.84 11.64 17.05
N GLU A 84 4.03 11.75 16.00
CA GLU A 84 3.01 10.77 15.65
C GLU A 84 3.63 9.42 15.23
N ALA A 85 4.72 9.45 14.47
CA ALA A 85 5.45 8.24 14.09
C ALA A 85 6.09 7.55 15.32
N ARG A 86 6.63 8.31 16.29
CA ARG A 86 7.12 7.75 17.57
C ARG A 86 5.99 7.16 18.40
N TRP A 87 4.84 7.81 18.44
CA TRP A 87 3.67 7.26 19.12
C TRP A 87 3.26 5.92 18.53
N ALA A 88 3.23 5.79 17.20
CA ALA A 88 2.95 4.54 16.52
C ALA A 88 4.01 3.47 16.82
N LEU A 89 5.30 3.82 16.76
CA LEU A 89 6.39 2.91 17.09
C LEU A 89 6.26 2.36 18.52
N ALA A 90 5.94 3.20 19.50
CA ALA A 90 5.74 2.76 20.88
C ALA A 90 4.58 1.74 21.01
N ARG A 91 3.55 1.83 20.15
CA ARG A 91 2.48 0.82 20.09
C ARG A 91 2.96 -0.51 19.50
N LEU A 92 3.78 -0.47 18.45
CA LEU A 92 4.39 -1.69 17.89
C LEU A 92 5.28 -2.41 18.90
N GLU A 93 6.01 -1.66 19.72
CA GLU A 93 6.94 -2.17 20.73
C GLU A 93 6.25 -2.57 22.06
N SER A 94 4.95 -2.31 22.19
CA SER A 94 4.15 -2.71 23.34
C SER A 94 3.90 -4.23 23.36
N PRO A 95 3.47 -4.81 24.49
CA PRO A 95 3.04 -6.22 24.55
C PRO A 95 1.96 -6.54 23.51
N ALA A 96 0.98 -5.67 23.30
CA ALA A 96 -0.07 -5.86 22.30
C ALA A 96 0.47 -5.87 20.87
N GLY A 97 1.46 -5.02 20.54
CA GLY A 97 2.08 -5.00 19.22
C GLY A 97 2.96 -6.22 18.93
N ARG A 98 3.46 -6.91 19.96
CA ARG A 98 4.29 -8.12 19.84
C ARG A 98 3.52 -9.41 19.96
N GLU A 99 2.29 -9.35 20.44
CA GLU A 99 1.49 -10.54 20.80
C GLU A 99 1.40 -11.60 19.69
N PRO A 100 1.22 -11.29 18.39
CA PRO A 100 1.15 -12.29 17.35
C PRO A 100 2.49 -12.97 17.01
N PHE A 101 3.62 -12.44 17.51
CA PHE A 101 4.95 -12.80 17.04
C PHE A 101 5.73 -13.62 18.08
N ASP A 102 6.40 -14.69 17.62
CA ASP A 102 7.13 -15.60 18.49
C ASP A 102 8.52 -15.06 18.84
N ALA A 103 8.76 -14.78 20.13
CA ALA A 103 10.05 -14.31 20.64
C ALA A 103 11.19 -15.33 20.47
N GLY A 104 10.90 -16.60 20.26
CA GLY A 104 11.88 -17.68 20.05
C GLY A 104 12.50 -17.71 18.67
N LEU A 105 12.00 -16.92 17.70
CA LEU A 105 12.55 -16.84 16.36
C LEU A 105 13.89 -16.09 16.30
N THR A 106 14.62 -16.26 15.22
CA THR A 106 15.82 -15.49 14.91
C THR A 106 15.65 -14.74 13.59
N PRO A 107 15.58 -13.38 13.62
CA PRO A 107 15.65 -12.53 14.81
C PRO A 107 14.41 -12.69 15.70
N ALA A 108 14.52 -12.33 16.98
CA ALA A 108 13.40 -12.43 17.93
C ALA A 108 12.14 -11.73 17.39
N TYR A 109 10.99 -12.36 17.52
CA TYR A 109 9.69 -11.96 16.95
C TYR A 109 9.59 -12.09 15.41
N GLY A 110 10.59 -12.70 14.75
CA GLY A 110 10.58 -12.96 13.30
C GLY A 110 10.91 -11.74 12.43
N VAL A 111 11.17 -12.04 11.15
CA VAL A 111 11.60 -11.02 10.17
C VAL A 111 10.50 -10.01 9.83
N PHE A 112 9.24 -10.42 9.90
CA PHE A 112 8.11 -9.51 9.69
C PHE A 112 8.16 -8.37 10.72
N TYR A 113 8.04 -8.71 12.00
CA TYR A 113 8.06 -7.72 13.08
C TYR A 113 9.33 -6.84 13.04
N GLN A 114 10.48 -7.47 12.94
CA GLN A 114 11.75 -6.74 12.98
C GLN A 114 11.97 -5.87 11.75
N GLY A 115 11.65 -6.35 10.56
CA GLY A 115 11.82 -5.60 9.31
C GLY A 115 10.99 -4.31 9.29
N TRP A 116 9.69 -4.43 9.53
CA TRP A 116 8.78 -3.28 9.53
C TRP A 116 9.06 -2.29 10.65
N THR A 117 9.30 -2.79 11.87
CA THR A 117 9.62 -1.93 13.02
C THR A 117 10.93 -1.19 12.82
N ASN A 118 11.97 -1.89 12.30
CA ASN A 118 13.26 -1.29 12.02
C ASN A 118 13.20 -0.25 10.89
N TRP A 119 12.39 -0.51 9.84
CA TRP A 119 12.15 0.47 8.79
C TRP A 119 11.51 1.75 9.35
N LEU A 120 10.52 1.62 10.25
CA LEU A 120 9.89 2.77 10.90
C LEU A 120 10.89 3.54 11.79
N ARG A 121 11.75 2.83 12.58
CA ARG A 121 12.82 3.49 13.39
C ARG A 121 13.74 4.33 12.51
N GLY A 122 14.24 3.77 11.40
CA GLY A 122 15.05 4.51 10.44
C GLY A 122 14.33 5.69 9.82
N GLY A 123 13.04 5.51 9.49
CA GLY A 123 12.19 6.60 8.99
C GLY A 123 12.07 7.75 9.97
N ILE A 124 11.82 7.50 11.25
CA ILE A 124 11.74 8.53 12.29
C ILE A 124 13.08 9.26 12.45
N LEU A 125 14.19 8.52 12.44
CA LEU A 125 15.54 9.10 12.51
C LEU A 125 15.84 10.03 11.32
N SER A 126 15.24 9.78 10.16
CA SER A 126 15.39 10.66 8.99
C SER A 126 14.67 12.01 9.14
N LEU A 127 13.77 12.14 10.13
CA LEU A 127 13.06 13.39 10.44
C LEU A 127 13.78 14.27 11.46
N GLY A 128 14.71 13.72 12.22
CA GLY A 128 15.49 14.47 13.21
C GLY A 128 16.30 13.58 14.13
N PRO A 129 17.30 14.15 14.80
CA PRO A 129 18.19 13.39 15.67
C PRO A 129 17.46 12.86 16.92
N ASP A 130 17.73 11.59 17.27
CA ASP A 130 17.26 10.92 18.47
C ASP A 130 18.31 9.87 18.89
N PRO A 131 19.18 10.18 19.88
CA PRO A 131 20.27 9.27 20.28
C PRO A 131 19.80 7.94 20.86
N ALA A 132 18.61 7.88 21.49
CA ALA A 132 18.08 6.64 22.03
C ALA A 132 17.56 5.75 20.89
N LEU A 133 16.71 6.29 20.04
CA LEU A 133 16.18 5.60 18.87
C LEU A 133 17.29 5.15 17.90
N ARG A 134 18.37 5.95 17.77
CA ARG A 134 19.54 5.57 16.99
C ARG A 134 20.18 4.27 17.51
N ARG A 135 20.40 4.15 18.83
CA ARG A 135 20.95 2.92 19.42
C ARG A 135 20.05 1.72 19.16
N ASP A 136 18.73 1.89 19.31
CA ASP A 136 17.76 0.82 19.05
C ASP A 136 17.76 0.41 17.58
N PHE A 137 17.86 1.38 16.66
CA PHE A 137 17.97 1.15 15.23
C PHE A 137 19.27 0.42 14.84
N GLU A 138 20.41 0.83 15.41
CA GLU A 138 21.70 0.16 15.20
C GLU A 138 21.66 -1.29 15.73
N SER A 139 21.10 -1.51 16.91
CA SER A 139 20.97 -2.84 17.54
C SER A 139 20.06 -3.77 16.71
N ALA A 140 18.88 -3.29 16.32
CA ALA A 140 17.94 -4.08 15.51
C ALA A 140 18.50 -4.39 14.11
N SER A 141 19.19 -3.43 13.49
CA SER A 141 19.87 -3.65 12.20
C SER A 141 20.98 -4.70 12.32
N ALA A 142 21.75 -4.69 13.41
CA ALA A 142 22.76 -5.69 13.66
C ALA A 142 22.18 -7.10 13.85
N ALA A 143 21.06 -7.21 14.58
CA ALA A 143 20.36 -8.48 14.77
C ALA A 143 19.78 -9.04 13.44
N LEU A 144 19.17 -8.19 12.63
CA LEU A 144 18.68 -8.56 11.28
C LEU A 144 19.83 -9.02 10.37
N ALA A 145 20.94 -8.27 10.35
CA ALA A 145 22.09 -8.63 9.51
C ALA A 145 22.71 -9.96 9.95
N ALA A 146 22.89 -10.18 11.25
CA ALA A 146 23.39 -11.44 11.79
C ALA A 146 22.47 -12.62 11.45
N ALA A 147 21.16 -12.44 11.52
CA ALA A 147 20.19 -13.46 11.13
C ALA A 147 20.29 -13.81 9.63
N PHE A 148 20.38 -12.81 8.75
CA PHE A 148 20.58 -13.04 7.31
C PHE A 148 21.92 -13.72 7.01
N ASP A 149 23.00 -13.34 7.68
CA ASP A 149 24.33 -13.90 7.46
C ASP A 149 24.45 -15.34 7.95
N ALA A 150 23.67 -15.73 8.97
CA ALA A 150 23.61 -17.10 9.49
C ALA A 150 22.63 -18.00 8.73
N ALA A 151 21.67 -17.44 8.01
CA ALA A 151 20.61 -18.21 7.35
C ALA A 151 21.13 -18.92 6.08
N PRO A 152 20.67 -20.16 5.80
CA PRO A 152 21.02 -20.89 4.58
C PRO A 152 20.32 -20.32 3.34
N THR A 153 19.29 -19.52 3.51
CA THR A 153 18.47 -18.93 2.43
C THR A 153 18.31 -17.42 2.67
N PRO A 154 17.94 -16.64 1.63
CA PRO A 154 17.67 -15.20 1.82
C PRO A 154 16.36 -14.91 2.57
N TYR A 155 15.60 -15.92 2.95
CA TYR A 155 14.26 -15.78 3.49
C TYR A 155 14.23 -16.24 4.97
N LEU A 156 14.14 -15.28 5.86
CA LEU A 156 14.01 -15.55 7.30
C LEU A 156 12.56 -15.88 7.64
N ALA A 157 12.37 -16.66 8.71
CA ALA A 157 11.05 -16.97 9.23
C ALA A 157 10.36 -15.71 9.76
N ALA A 158 9.10 -15.50 9.35
CA ALA A 158 8.20 -14.50 9.92
C ALA A 158 7.41 -15.10 11.10
N TYR A 159 7.03 -16.38 10.97
CA TYR A 159 6.40 -17.20 12.01
C TYR A 159 7.09 -18.57 12.05
N PRO A 160 6.89 -19.38 13.11
CA PRO A 160 7.50 -20.70 13.20
C PRO A 160 7.21 -21.56 11.96
N GLY A 161 8.28 -21.93 11.25
CA GLY A 161 8.18 -22.76 10.03
C GLY A 161 7.61 -22.05 8.78
N GLN A 162 7.41 -20.74 8.81
CA GLN A 162 6.77 -20.00 7.72
C GLN A 162 7.59 -18.75 7.34
N ALA A 163 7.81 -18.55 6.04
CA ALA A 163 8.54 -17.41 5.51
C ALA A 163 7.87 -16.80 4.29
N TRP A 164 7.73 -15.48 4.32
CA TRP A 164 7.26 -14.67 3.20
C TRP A 164 8.43 -13.80 2.68
N PRO A 165 8.81 -13.94 1.41
CA PRO A 165 9.85 -13.11 0.78
C PRO A 165 9.61 -11.60 0.90
N VAL A 166 8.37 -11.17 1.00
CA VAL A 166 8.01 -9.76 1.22
C VAL A 166 8.63 -9.22 2.51
N ASP A 167 8.58 -9.97 3.61
CA ASP A 167 9.07 -9.52 4.91
C ASP A 167 10.60 -9.40 4.92
N SER A 168 11.28 -10.39 4.31
CA SER A 168 12.73 -10.32 4.10
C SER A 168 13.14 -9.15 3.19
N THR A 169 12.28 -8.76 2.24
CA THR A 169 12.50 -7.57 1.38
C THR A 169 12.42 -6.28 2.21
N VAL A 170 11.43 -6.14 3.09
CA VAL A 170 11.32 -4.99 4.01
C VAL A 170 12.53 -4.92 4.94
N ALA A 171 12.95 -6.05 5.49
CA ALA A 171 14.12 -6.13 6.36
C ALA A 171 15.42 -5.75 5.62
N ALA A 172 15.63 -6.23 4.39
CA ALA A 172 16.78 -5.85 3.56
C ALA A 172 16.77 -4.35 3.23
N ALA A 173 15.60 -3.77 2.93
CA ALA A 173 15.44 -2.34 2.73
C ALA A 173 15.80 -1.56 4.00
N SER A 174 15.44 -2.05 5.20
CA SER A 174 15.79 -1.41 6.47
C SER A 174 17.30 -1.37 6.72
N LEU A 175 18.04 -2.40 6.31
CA LEU A 175 19.51 -2.42 6.36
C LEU A 175 20.12 -1.40 5.36
N ARG A 176 19.54 -1.25 4.19
CA ARG A 176 19.94 -0.18 3.24
C ARG A 176 19.66 1.20 3.80
N LEU A 177 18.55 1.38 4.52
CA LEU A 177 18.24 2.65 5.19
C LEU A 177 19.24 2.93 6.32
N HIS A 178 19.68 1.90 7.07
CA HIS A 178 20.78 2.06 8.02
C HIS A 178 22.02 2.61 7.33
N ASP A 179 22.48 1.99 6.24
CA ASP A 179 23.68 2.39 5.52
C ASP A 179 23.56 3.76 4.81
N LYS A 180 22.33 4.27 4.66
CA LYS A 180 22.05 5.63 4.16
C LYS A 180 22.17 6.69 5.26
N LEU A 181 21.72 6.36 6.48
CA LEU A 181 21.63 7.32 7.60
C LEU A 181 22.88 7.31 8.49
N LEU A 182 23.59 6.19 8.53
CA LEU A 182 24.71 5.91 9.44
C LEU A 182 25.90 5.37 8.64
N PRO A 183 27.10 5.24 9.24
CA PRO A 183 28.23 4.61 8.56
C PRO A 183 27.86 3.25 7.99
N PRO A 184 28.10 2.98 6.70
CA PRO A 184 27.68 1.75 6.03
C PRO A 184 28.32 0.51 6.64
N ARG A 185 27.51 -0.53 6.94
CA ARG A 185 27.95 -1.79 7.54
C ARG A 185 27.39 -3.02 6.85
N TYR A 186 26.22 -2.88 6.15
CA TYR A 186 25.42 -4.03 5.71
C TYR A 186 25.38 -4.20 4.19
N VAL A 187 26.22 -3.46 3.44
CA VAL A 187 26.32 -3.60 1.96
C VAL A 187 26.57 -5.05 1.56
N GLY A 188 27.48 -5.76 2.25
CA GLY A 188 27.81 -7.16 1.97
C GLY A 188 26.65 -8.12 2.26
N THR A 189 25.98 -7.94 3.41
CA THR A 189 24.80 -8.75 3.80
C THR A 189 23.67 -8.59 2.80
N VAL A 190 23.32 -7.34 2.43
CA VAL A 190 22.27 -7.08 1.44
C VAL A 190 22.68 -7.58 0.05
N GLY A 191 23.97 -7.51 -0.32
CA GLY A 191 24.49 -8.08 -1.56
C GLY A 191 24.32 -9.59 -1.64
N ARG A 192 24.60 -10.33 -0.56
CA ARG A 192 24.37 -11.78 -0.46
C ARG A 192 22.90 -12.12 -0.50
N TRP A 193 22.07 -11.38 0.25
CA TRP A 193 20.62 -11.51 0.21
C TRP A 193 20.08 -11.39 -1.22
N LEU A 194 20.46 -10.33 -1.94
CA LEU A 194 20.02 -10.08 -3.31
C LEU A 194 20.46 -11.17 -4.28
N ALA A 195 21.71 -11.67 -4.15
CA ALA A 195 22.21 -12.78 -4.95
C ALA A 195 21.38 -14.05 -4.70
N GLY A 196 21.07 -14.35 -3.45
CA GLY A 196 20.24 -15.49 -3.06
C GLY A 196 18.79 -15.39 -3.58
N VAL A 197 18.19 -14.20 -3.55
CA VAL A 197 16.84 -13.93 -4.10
C VAL A 197 16.82 -14.18 -5.60
N ARG A 198 17.81 -13.66 -6.35
CA ARG A 198 17.88 -13.83 -7.82
C ARG A 198 17.92 -15.29 -8.26
N GLN A 199 18.44 -16.17 -7.42
CA GLN A 199 18.50 -17.62 -7.68
C GLN A 199 17.22 -18.37 -7.33
N ARG A 200 16.27 -17.72 -6.63
CA ARG A 200 15.06 -18.33 -6.03
C ARG A 200 13.77 -17.61 -6.42
N LEU A 201 13.74 -17.06 -7.62
CA LEU A 201 12.50 -16.47 -8.16
C LEU A 201 11.50 -17.58 -8.49
N ASP A 202 10.24 -17.28 -8.40
CA ASP A 202 9.17 -18.16 -8.87
C ASP A 202 9.36 -18.47 -10.35
N PRO A 203 9.54 -19.72 -10.74
CA PRO A 203 9.88 -20.10 -12.12
C PRO A 203 8.77 -19.77 -13.13
N ALA A 204 7.51 -19.72 -12.70
CA ALA A 204 6.38 -19.40 -13.56
C ALA A 204 6.31 -17.90 -13.90
N THR A 205 6.59 -17.05 -12.92
CA THR A 205 6.46 -15.60 -13.09
C THR A 205 7.78 -14.86 -13.18
N GLY A 206 8.89 -15.44 -12.70
CA GLY A 206 10.19 -14.78 -12.54
C GLY A 206 10.16 -13.63 -11.51
N LEU A 207 9.17 -13.62 -10.62
CA LEU A 207 9.04 -12.72 -9.49
C LEU A 207 9.43 -13.41 -8.18
N LEU A 208 9.55 -12.65 -7.09
CA LEU A 208 9.69 -13.25 -5.77
C LEU A 208 8.43 -14.07 -5.47
N PRO A 209 8.54 -15.33 -4.96
CA PRO A 209 7.36 -16.11 -4.58
C PRO A 209 6.58 -15.46 -3.43
N HIS A 210 5.32 -15.87 -3.24
CA HIS A 210 4.54 -15.37 -2.10
C HIS A 210 5.02 -15.99 -0.80
N THR A 211 5.12 -17.34 -0.74
CA THR A 211 5.65 -18.08 0.41
C THR A 211 6.75 -19.04 -0.01
N VAL A 212 7.65 -19.33 0.92
CA VAL A 212 8.76 -20.27 0.74
C VAL A 212 8.92 -21.14 1.98
N ASP A 213 9.55 -22.28 1.81
CA ASP A 213 10.10 -23.05 2.92
C ASP A 213 11.33 -22.31 3.50
N PRO A 214 11.36 -21.95 4.78
CA PRO A 214 12.45 -21.14 5.35
C PRO A 214 13.81 -21.87 5.41
N VAL A 215 13.83 -23.21 5.34
CA VAL A 215 15.05 -24.01 5.44
C VAL A 215 15.72 -24.15 4.07
N SER A 216 14.94 -24.49 3.04
CA SER A 216 15.45 -24.70 1.68
C SER A 216 15.37 -23.43 0.81
N GLY A 217 14.49 -22.50 1.14
CA GLY A 217 14.15 -21.34 0.31
C GLY A 217 13.35 -21.69 -0.94
N ALA A 218 12.85 -22.92 -1.04
CA ALA A 218 12.04 -23.35 -2.17
C ALA A 218 10.66 -22.68 -2.15
N PRO A 219 10.15 -22.19 -3.29
CA PRO A 219 8.80 -21.67 -3.39
C PRO A 219 7.75 -22.70 -2.97
N THR A 220 6.87 -22.34 -2.06
CA THR A 220 5.69 -23.14 -1.64
C THR A 220 4.40 -22.63 -2.24
N SER A 221 4.41 -21.39 -2.76
CA SER A 221 3.31 -20.81 -3.52
C SER A 221 3.81 -19.86 -4.60
N VAL A 222 3.01 -19.65 -5.64
CA VAL A 222 3.28 -18.69 -6.73
C VAL A 222 3.29 -17.24 -6.20
N ALA A 223 3.87 -16.34 -7.02
CA ALA A 223 3.80 -14.91 -6.73
C ALA A 223 2.35 -14.43 -6.66
N ARG A 224 2.01 -13.58 -5.67
CA ARG A 224 0.67 -13.04 -5.43
C ARG A 224 0.69 -11.51 -5.39
N GLY A 225 -0.40 -10.89 -5.83
CA GLY A 225 -0.53 -9.43 -5.97
C GLY A 225 -0.33 -8.68 -4.67
N THR A 226 -0.85 -9.20 -3.55
CA THR A 226 -0.68 -8.62 -2.21
C THR A 226 0.80 -8.52 -1.82
N SER A 227 1.55 -9.61 -1.88
CA SER A 227 2.99 -9.59 -1.58
C SER A 227 3.77 -8.76 -2.59
N GLN A 228 3.47 -8.92 -3.89
CA GLN A 228 4.18 -8.19 -4.93
C GLN A 228 4.05 -6.69 -4.80
N SER A 229 2.86 -6.17 -4.48
CA SER A 229 2.63 -4.74 -4.32
C SER A 229 3.53 -4.12 -3.22
N ILE A 230 3.75 -4.83 -2.12
CA ILE A 230 4.67 -4.42 -1.05
C ILE A 230 6.13 -4.59 -1.51
N ILE A 231 6.50 -5.74 -2.07
CA ILE A 231 7.86 -6.01 -2.58
C ILE A 231 8.30 -4.89 -3.53
N GLN A 232 7.45 -4.51 -4.50
CA GLN A 232 7.80 -3.48 -5.48
C GLN A 232 7.98 -2.09 -4.84
N ARG A 233 7.33 -1.82 -3.70
CA ARG A 233 7.53 -0.58 -2.96
C ARG A 233 8.90 -0.51 -2.29
N PHE A 234 9.39 -1.63 -1.70
CA PHE A 234 10.62 -1.65 -0.93
C PHE A 234 11.86 -1.99 -1.76
N LEU A 235 11.71 -2.80 -2.79
CA LEU A 235 12.84 -3.31 -3.57
C LEU A 235 13.63 -2.19 -4.27
N VAL A 236 12.99 -1.05 -4.58
CA VAL A 236 13.65 0.13 -5.15
C VAL A 236 14.74 0.68 -4.22
N ASP A 237 14.53 0.59 -2.91
CA ASP A 237 15.48 1.04 -1.89
C ASP A 237 16.59 -0.01 -1.60
N VAL A 238 16.43 -1.24 -2.10
CA VAL A 238 17.46 -2.29 -2.02
C VAL A 238 18.39 -2.26 -3.24
N ASP A 239 17.85 -2.40 -4.44
CA ASP A 239 18.57 -2.37 -5.72
C ASP A 239 17.65 -1.81 -6.81
N PRO A 240 17.84 -0.55 -7.25
CA PRO A 240 16.97 0.08 -8.23
C PRO A 240 16.90 -0.61 -9.59
N ALA A 241 17.99 -1.25 -10.04
CA ALA A 241 18.02 -1.93 -11.34
C ALA A 241 17.21 -3.23 -11.30
N PHE A 242 17.39 -4.04 -10.26
CA PHE A 242 16.60 -5.25 -10.05
C PHE A 242 15.14 -4.91 -9.78
N ALA A 243 14.86 -3.91 -8.94
CA ALA A 243 13.51 -3.43 -8.68
C ALA A 243 12.78 -3.03 -9.96
N ARG A 244 13.45 -2.32 -10.87
CA ARG A 244 12.86 -1.91 -12.15
C ARG A 244 12.46 -3.12 -12.99
N SER A 245 13.31 -4.16 -13.08
CA SER A 245 13.02 -5.37 -13.82
C SER A 245 11.84 -6.15 -13.22
N GLN A 246 11.81 -6.28 -11.89
CA GLN A 246 10.74 -6.94 -11.15
C GLN A 246 9.42 -6.17 -11.29
N TYR A 247 9.45 -4.84 -11.18
CA TYR A 247 8.25 -4.00 -11.32
C TYR A 247 7.64 -4.09 -12.73
N LEU A 248 8.45 -4.04 -13.79
CA LEU A 248 7.95 -4.18 -15.15
C LEU A 248 7.26 -5.53 -15.36
N ARG A 249 7.83 -6.59 -14.79
CA ARG A 249 7.26 -7.93 -14.84
C ARG A 249 5.97 -8.03 -14.02
N PHE A 250 5.96 -7.53 -12.78
CA PHE A 250 4.76 -7.41 -11.96
C PHE A 250 3.66 -6.67 -12.70
N ARG A 251 3.99 -5.49 -13.27
CA ARG A 251 3.02 -4.66 -14.01
C ARG A 251 2.40 -5.43 -15.18
N SER A 252 3.17 -6.22 -15.91
CA SER A 252 2.67 -6.98 -17.07
C SER A 252 1.78 -8.17 -16.68
N LEU A 253 2.03 -8.78 -15.52
CA LEU A 253 1.32 -9.99 -15.09
C LEU A 253 0.11 -9.71 -14.19
N PHE A 254 0.10 -8.60 -13.45
CA PHE A 254 -0.90 -8.35 -12.42
C PHE A 254 -1.77 -7.13 -12.67
N VAL A 255 -1.29 -6.10 -13.39
CA VAL A 255 -2.08 -4.89 -13.64
C VAL A 255 -3.01 -5.12 -14.82
N VAL A 256 -4.31 -5.03 -14.55
CA VAL A 256 -5.38 -5.31 -15.52
C VAL A 256 -6.38 -4.16 -15.59
N ARG A 257 -7.31 -4.27 -16.54
CA ARG A 257 -8.47 -3.38 -16.68
C ARG A 257 -9.73 -4.25 -16.83
N PRO A 258 -10.31 -4.74 -15.72
CA PRO A 258 -11.50 -5.56 -15.76
C PRO A 258 -12.62 -4.84 -16.53
N LEU A 259 -13.30 -5.55 -17.42
CA LEU A 259 -14.36 -5.01 -18.29
C LEU A 259 -13.96 -3.72 -19.06
N ARG A 260 -12.65 -3.51 -19.29
CA ARG A 260 -12.06 -2.28 -19.86
C ARG A 260 -12.25 -1.02 -19.00
N LEU A 261 -12.67 -1.18 -17.76
CA LEU A 261 -12.81 -0.11 -16.76
C LEU A 261 -11.43 0.28 -16.18
N GLY A 262 -11.40 0.96 -15.04
CA GLY A 262 -10.17 1.48 -14.44
C GLY A 262 -9.09 0.44 -14.15
N PRO A 263 -7.85 0.90 -13.90
CA PRO A 263 -6.76 -0.01 -13.56
C PRO A 263 -7.02 -0.67 -12.22
N ALA A 264 -6.67 -1.96 -12.14
CA ALA A 264 -6.77 -2.76 -10.93
C ALA A 264 -5.66 -3.81 -10.92
N VAL A 265 -5.41 -4.41 -9.77
CA VAL A 265 -4.38 -5.42 -9.58
C VAL A 265 -5.03 -6.74 -9.21
N ARG A 266 -4.68 -7.80 -9.95
CA ARG A 266 -5.10 -9.16 -9.65
C ARG A 266 -4.35 -9.70 -8.44
N GLU A 267 -4.96 -10.64 -7.73
CA GLU A 267 -4.25 -11.40 -6.70
C GLU A 267 -3.34 -12.47 -7.31
N TYR A 268 -3.76 -13.08 -8.40
CA TYR A 268 -2.98 -14.07 -9.14
C TYR A 268 -2.59 -13.52 -10.53
N PRO A 269 -1.47 -13.99 -11.11
CA PRO A 269 -1.07 -13.57 -12.45
C PRO A 269 -2.18 -13.77 -13.47
N VAL A 270 -2.18 -12.98 -14.53
CA VAL A 270 -3.10 -13.16 -15.66
C VAL A 270 -3.01 -14.60 -16.18
N GLY A 271 -4.17 -15.25 -16.33
CA GLY A 271 -4.26 -16.66 -16.74
C GLY A 271 -4.25 -17.65 -15.59
N THR A 272 -4.13 -17.18 -14.34
CA THR A 272 -4.19 -18.00 -13.13
C THR A 272 -5.26 -17.44 -12.19
N ASP A 273 -5.99 -18.32 -11.52
CA ASP A 273 -6.95 -17.97 -10.47
C ASP A 273 -6.67 -18.81 -9.21
N GLY A 274 -7.13 -18.35 -8.06
CA GLY A 274 -6.96 -19.03 -6.79
C GLY A 274 -7.90 -18.46 -5.71
N PRO A 275 -7.88 -19.03 -4.50
CA PRO A 275 -8.75 -18.60 -3.42
C PRO A 275 -8.40 -17.21 -2.91
N ALA A 276 -9.42 -16.52 -2.39
CA ALA A 276 -9.26 -15.33 -1.59
C ALA A 276 -8.77 -15.69 -0.17
N ASP A 277 -8.11 -14.76 0.48
CA ASP A 277 -7.77 -14.82 1.90
C ASP A 277 -7.96 -13.44 2.55
N VAL A 278 -7.55 -13.32 3.82
CA VAL A 278 -7.72 -12.08 4.57
C VAL A 278 -6.89 -10.93 3.97
N ASP A 279 -5.71 -11.21 3.42
CA ASP A 279 -4.82 -10.20 2.84
C ASP A 279 -5.36 -9.66 1.51
N SER A 280 -5.87 -10.55 0.68
CA SER A 280 -6.40 -10.17 -0.63
C SER A 280 -7.80 -9.54 -0.55
N GLY A 281 -8.56 -9.88 0.47
CA GLY A 281 -10.00 -9.68 0.52
C GLY A 281 -10.72 -10.46 -0.59
N PRO A 282 -12.03 -10.23 -0.80
CA PRO A 282 -12.78 -10.80 -1.91
C PRO A 282 -12.14 -10.47 -3.26
N LEU A 283 -12.18 -11.42 -4.21
CA LEU A 283 -11.53 -11.30 -5.52
C LEU A 283 -12.55 -11.13 -6.68
N PRO A 284 -13.33 -10.04 -6.73
CA PRO A 284 -14.24 -9.83 -7.86
C PRO A 284 -13.44 -9.70 -9.17
N LEU A 285 -13.75 -10.55 -10.14
CA LEU A 285 -13.02 -10.65 -11.41
C LEU A 285 -11.50 -10.92 -11.22
N GLY A 286 -11.12 -11.59 -10.12
CA GLY A 286 -9.74 -11.88 -9.76
C GLY A 286 -8.95 -10.67 -9.21
N VAL A 287 -9.61 -9.54 -9.00
CA VAL A 287 -8.99 -8.30 -8.48
C VAL A 287 -8.90 -8.32 -6.96
N SER A 288 -7.73 -8.01 -6.41
CA SER A 288 -7.51 -7.72 -5.00
C SER A 288 -7.56 -6.22 -4.76
N LEU A 289 -8.46 -5.78 -3.87
CA LEU A 289 -8.57 -4.37 -3.51
C LEU A 289 -7.36 -3.89 -2.71
N SER A 290 -6.82 -4.72 -1.82
CA SER A 290 -5.62 -4.42 -1.03
C SER A 290 -4.38 -4.30 -1.92
N ALA A 291 -4.12 -5.27 -2.81
CA ALA A 291 -3.04 -5.17 -3.78
C ALA A 291 -3.18 -3.94 -4.68
N THR A 292 -4.41 -3.58 -5.08
CA THR A 292 -4.69 -2.39 -5.89
C THR A 292 -4.34 -1.10 -5.13
N ALA A 293 -4.73 -1.00 -3.85
CA ALA A 293 -4.43 0.15 -3.00
C ALA A 293 -2.92 0.31 -2.77
N VAL A 294 -2.21 -0.79 -2.46
CA VAL A 294 -0.76 -0.76 -2.20
C VAL A 294 0.04 -0.51 -3.48
N THR A 295 -0.41 -1.01 -4.63
CA THR A 295 0.24 -0.76 -5.93
C THR A 295 0.27 0.72 -6.29
N LEU A 296 -0.65 1.55 -5.78
CA LEU A 296 -0.55 3.01 -5.94
C LEU A 296 0.83 3.51 -5.44
N GLY A 297 1.23 3.11 -4.23
CA GLY A 297 2.52 3.46 -3.66
C GLY A 297 3.70 2.82 -4.40
N ALA A 298 3.59 1.55 -4.76
CA ALA A 298 4.60 0.86 -5.56
C ALA A 298 4.84 1.56 -6.91
N ALA A 299 3.77 1.93 -7.62
CA ALA A 299 3.87 2.65 -8.88
C ALA A 299 4.53 4.02 -8.72
N ALA A 300 4.22 4.75 -7.64
CA ALA A 300 4.82 6.05 -7.34
C ALA A 300 6.34 5.93 -7.14
N VAL A 301 6.81 5.01 -6.30
CA VAL A 301 8.24 4.84 -6.02
C VAL A 301 9.02 4.30 -7.22
N GLN A 302 8.37 3.58 -8.13
CA GLN A 302 8.98 3.04 -9.35
C GLN A 302 8.97 4.02 -10.54
N GLY A 303 8.45 5.24 -10.36
CA GLY A 303 8.37 6.26 -11.41
C GLY A 303 7.24 6.04 -12.42
N ASP A 304 6.27 5.15 -12.13
CA ASP A 304 5.05 4.98 -12.94
C ASP A 304 3.95 5.94 -12.49
N GLY A 305 4.22 7.24 -12.60
CA GLY A 305 3.32 8.28 -12.13
C GLY A 305 1.95 8.27 -12.82
N ARG A 306 1.84 7.71 -14.04
CA ARG A 306 0.53 7.56 -14.70
C ARG A 306 -0.33 6.47 -14.08
N LEU A 307 0.27 5.33 -13.75
CA LEU A 307 -0.47 4.27 -13.05
C LEU A 307 -0.82 4.72 -11.63
N ALA A 308 0.13 5.31 -10.90
CA ALA A 308 -0.12 5.85 -9.57
C ALA A 308 -1.28 6.86 -9.56
N GLY A 309 -1.27 7.85 -10.45
CA GLY A 309 -2.35 8.83 -10.57
C GLY A 309 -3.69 8.22 -11.01
N ALA A 310 -3.66 7.19 -11.86
CA ALA A 310 -4.87 6.49 -12.27
C ALA A 310 -5.49 5.68 -11.12
N LEU A 311 -4.66 4.96 -10.33
CA LEU A 311 -5.10 4.23 -9.14
C LEU A 311 -5.63 5.17 -8.06
N ALA A 312 -4.97 6.32 -7.84
CA ALA A 312 -5.43 7.33 -6.89
C ALA A 312 -6.83 7.86 -7.28
N ASN A 313 -7.03 8.29 -8.53
CA ASN A 313 -8.32 8.77 -9.01
C ASN A 313 -9.40 7.68 -9.01
N TYR A 314 -9.02 6.43 -9.34
CA TYR A 314 -9.94 5.31 -9.29
C TYR A 314 -10.38 5.02 -7.85
N GLY A 315 -9.46 5.07 -6.88
CA GLY A 315 -9.76 4.98 -5.46
C GLY A 315 -10.72 6.08 -4.97
N GLU A 316 -10.59 7.31 -5.48
CA GLU A 316 -11.54 8.40 -5.17
C GLU A 316 -12.95 8.16 -5.74
N LEU A 317 -13.05 7.43 -6.84
CA LEU A 317 -14.35 7.08 -7.43
C LEU A 317 -15.02 5.93 -6.67
N ILE A 318 -14.32 4.78 -6.52
CA ILE A 318 -14.91 3.55 -5.98
C ILE A 318 -14.89 3.46 -4.45
N GLY A 319 -13.94 4.14 -3.82
CA GLY A 319 -13.78 4.14 -2.36
C GLY A 319 -14.78 5.01 -1.61
N VAL A 320 -15.70 5.67 -2.30
CA VAL A 320 -16.77 6.50 -1.71
C VAL A 320 -16.26 7.37 -0.55
N PRO A 321 -15.27 8.26 -0.79
CA PRO A 321 -14.70 9.05 0.29
C PRO A 321 -15.69 10.07 0.84
N VAL A 322 -15.74 10.17 2.17
CA VAL A 322 -16.40 11.25 2.90
C VAL A 322 -15.33 12.21 3.36
N SER A 323 -15.44 13.48 2.96
CA SER A 323 -14.48 14.53 3.31
C SER A 323 -15.20 15.66 4.04
N THR A 324 -14.62 16.08 5.16
CA THR A 324 -14.97 17.29 5.90
C THR A 324 -13.77 18.25 5.90
N PRO A 325 -13.86 19.46 6.42
CA PRO A 325 -12.68 20.30 6.62
C PRO A 325 -11.59 19.67 7.48
N TRP A 326 -11.96 18.77 8.41
CA TRP A 326 -11.08 18.20 9.43
C TRP A 326 -10.67 16.75 9.17
N SER A 327 -11.47 15.96 8.46
CA SER A 327 -11.23 14.54 8.26
C SER A 327 -11.58 14.08 6.85
N LYS A 328 -10.90 13.01 6.40
CA LYS A 328 -11.23 12.26 5.18
C LYS A 328 -11.17 10.78 5.49
N ARG A 329 -12.16 10.01 5.01
CA ARG A 329 -12.24 8.57 5.21
C ARG A 329 -12.88 7.90 4.00
N TYR A 330 -12.47 6.68 3.69
CA TYR A 330 -13.02 5.88 2.58
C TYR A 330 -14.03 4.87 3.11
N ALA A 331 -14.89 4.35 2.22
CA ALA A 331 -15.96 3.42 2.58
C ALA A 331 -16.73 3.87 3.83
N VAL A 332 -17.01 5.17 3.94
CA VAL A 332 -17.68 5.81 5.08
C VAL A 332 -16.94 5.63 6.43
N GLY A 333 -15.73 5.10 6.42
CA GLY A 333 -14.89 4.88 7.60
C GLY A 333 -15.09 3.51 8.28
N VAL A 334 -15.77 2.56 7.62
CA VAL A 334 -16.01 1.23 8.22
C VAL A 334 -14.79 0.31 8.19
N LEU A 335 -13.72 0.69 7.46
CA LEU A 335 -12.52 -0.13 7.32
C LEU A 335 -11.25 0.72 7.52
N PRO A 336 -10.90 1.10 8.76
CA PRO A 336 -9.74 1.95 9.04
C PRO A 336 -8.41 1.40 8.50
N ILE A 337 -8.25 0.07 8.44
CA ILE A 337 -7.05 -0.55 7.86
C ILE A 337 -6.91 -0.24 6.36
N GLY A 338 -8.01 -0.17 5.62
CA GLY A 338 -8.02 0.23 4.21
C GLY A 338 -7.61 1.70 4.04
N ASP A 339 -8.07 2.57 4.94
CA ASP A 339 -7.64 3.97 5.01
C ASP A 339 -6.15 4.09 5.30
N ALA A 340 -5.59 3.26 6.20
CA ALA A 340 -4.17 3.26 6.53
C ALA A 340 -3.31 2.83 5.32
N PHE A 341 -3.68 1.76 4.62
CA PHE A 341 -3.01 1.34 3.38
C PHE A 341 -3.05 2.41 2.29
N LEU A 342 -4.20 3.09 2.12
CA LEU A 342 -4.33 4.17 1.15
C LEU A 342 -3.51 5.41 1.53
N ALA A 343 -3.50 5.83 2.78
CA ALA A 343 -2.71 6.97 3.26
C ALA A 343 -1.23 6.71 3.03
N TRP A 344 -0.73 5.55 3.47
CA TRP A 344 0.64 5.11 3.25
C TRP A 344 1.01 5.01 1.76
N SER A 345 0.11 4.52 0.92
CA SER A 345 0.36 4.42 -0.53
C SER A 345 0.38 5.78 -1.23
N LYS A 346 -0.45 6.72 -0.80
CA LYS A 346 -0.50 8.09 -1.36
C LYS A 346 0.72 8.93 -1.01
N THR A 347 1.39 8.64 0.11
CA THR A 347 2.59 9.36 0.55
C THR A 347 3.88 8.72 0.04
N ALA A 348 3.81 7.57 -0.62
CA ALA A 348 4.95 6.74 -0.99
C ALA A 348 6.03 7.47 -1.79
N ARG A 349 7.26 7.33 -1.35
CA ARG A 349 8.50 7.77 -2.02
C ARG A 349 9.67 6.86 -1.65
N PRO A 350 10.72 6.76 -2.46
CA PRO A 350 11.94 6.07 -2.05
C PRO A 350 12.61 6.78 -0.86
N TRP A 351 13.17 6.01 0.08
CA TRP A 351 13.86 6.58 1.23
C TRP A 351 15.39 6.51 1.09
N VAL A 352 15.89 5.49 0.40
CA VAL A 352 17.32 5.24 0.17
C VAL A 352 17.73 5.66 -1.23
N ALA A 353 17.05 5.12 -2.23
CA ALA A 353 17.32 5.41 -3.63
C ALA A 353 16.86 6.82 -4.05
N ALA A 354 17.44 7.33 -5.12
CA ALA A 354 16.86 8.47 -5.83
C ALA A 354 15.56 8.05 -6.53
N GLN A 355 14.65 9.01 -6.74
CA GLN A 355 13.42 8.76 -7.50
C GLN A 355 13.76 8.22 -8.90
N PRO A 356 13.30 7.03 -9.28
CA PRO A 356 13.59 6.47 -10.60
C PRO A 356 13.03 7.33 -11.75
N ALA A 357 13.69 7.26 -12.90
CA ALA A 357 13.22 7.91 -14.12
C ALA A 357 11.79 7.46 -14.48
N PRO A 358 10.94 8.37 -15.01
CA PRO A 358 9.58 8.05 -15.40
C PRO A 358 9.50 6.85 -16.35
N LEU A 359 8.49 6.01 -16.12
CA LEU A 359 8.19 4.87 -16.99
C LEU A 359 7.27 5.27 -18.16
N PRO A 360 7.40 4.58 -19.31
CA PRO A 360 6.37 4.62 -20.33
C PRO A 360 5.00 4.25 -19.72
N PRO A 361 3.93 4.99 -20.09
CA PRO A 361 2.62 4.83 -19.46
C PRO A 361 2.01 3.43 -19.72
N ALA A 362 1.68 2.71 -18.65
CA ALA A 362 0.90 1.49 -18.73
C ALA A 362 -0.60 1.76 -18.98
N VAL A 363 -1.06 2.92 -18.55
CA VAL A 363 -2.48 3.33 -18.64
C VAL A 363 -2.59 4.61 -19.46
N ASN A 364 -3.37 4.59 -20.54
CA ASN A 364 -3.64 5.78 -21.31
C ASN A 364 -4.74 6.64 -20.65
N ARG A 365 -4.88 7.90 -21.05
CA ARG A 365 -5.87 8.82 -20.46
C ARG A 365 -7.32 8.43 -20.73
N VAL A 366 -7.57 7.61 -21.75
CA VAL A 366 -8.94 7.22 -22.16
C VAL A 366 -9.61 6.22 -21.19
N TRP A 367 -8.87 5.68 -20.20
CA TRP A 367 -9.45 4.77 -19.21
C TRP A 367 -10.62 5.39 -18.44
N ARG A 368 -10.69 6.73 -18.35
CA ARG A 368 -11.75 7.48 -17.67
C ARG A 368 -13.04 7.55 -18.49
N LEU A 369 -12.96 7.43 -19.82
CA LEU A 369 -14.10 7.64 -20.71
C LEU A 369 -15.31 6.73 -20.41
N PRO A 370 -15.16 5.43 -20.14
CA PRO A 370 -16.30 4.58 -19.79
C PRO A 370 -17.05 5.07 -18.54
N PHE A 371 -16.31 5.51 -17.51
CA PHE A 371 -16.92 6.05 -16.30
C PHE A 371 -17.63 7.37 -16.55
N LEU A 372 -17.01 8.28 -17.28
CA LEU A 372 -17.63 9.56 -17.65
C LEU A 372 -18.89 9.34 -18.49
N ALA A 373 -18.88 8.37 -19.42
CA ALA A 373 -20.05 8.01 -20.20
C ALA A 373 -21.18 7.42 -19.33
N LEU A 374 -20.84 6.54 -18.36
CA LEU A 374 -21.81 6.00 -17.41
C LEU A 374 -22.43 7.10 -16.52
N LEU A 375 -21.62 8.03 -16.03
CA LEU A 375 -22.10 9.17 -15.23
C LEU A 375 -23.02 10.08 -16.08
N ALA A 376 -22.64 10.39 -17.31
CA ALA A 376 -23.47 11.16 -18.22
C ALA A 376 -24.80 10.43 -18.52
N LEU A 377 -24.77 9.13 -18.76
CA LEU A 377 -25.97 8.31 -18.98
C LEU A 377 -26.88 8.34 -17.74
N ALA A 378 -26.31 8.21 -16.52
CA ALA A 378 -27.09 8.28 -15.28
C ALA A 378 -27.80 9.64 -15.13
N VAL A 379 -27.15 10.74 -15.47
CA VAL A 379 -27.76 12.08 -15.52
C VAL A 379 -28.90 12.14 -16.53
N LEU A 380 -28.66 11.69 -17.77
CA LEU A 380 -29.69 11.67 -18.81
C LEU A 380 -30.92 10.86 -18.37
N LEU A 381 -30.71 9.64 -17.86
CA LEU A 381 -31.78 8.79 -17.35
C LEU A 381 -32.57 9.44 -16.21
N GLY A 382 -31.88 10.14 -15.30
CA GLY A 382 -32.50 10.89 -14.20
C GLY A 382 -33.42 12.01 -14.66
N TRP A 383 -33.09 12.68 -15.77
CA TRP A 383 -33.90 13.78 -16.33
C TRP A 383 -35.01 13.33 -17.27
N LEU A 384 -34.96 12.13 -17.85
CA LEU A 384 -36.01 11.62 -18.77
C LEU A 384 -37.44 11.69 -18.19
N PRO A 385 -37.71 11.28 -16.90
CA PRO A 385 -39.06 11.35 -16.36
C PRO A 385 -39.57 12.79 -16.13
N VAL A 386 -38.62 13.75 -16.00
CA VAL A 386 -38.93 15.18 -15.87
C VAL A 386 -39.32 15.76 -17.22
N ALA A 387 -38.54 15.44 -18.27
CA ALA A 387 -38.79 15.92 -19.64
C ALA A 387 -40.09 15.37 -20.26
N ARG A 388 -40.44 14.11 -19.99
CA ARG A 388 -41.69 13.50 -20.50
C ARG A 388 -42.95 14.18 -19.98
N ARG A 389 -42.95 14.78 -18.78
CA ARG A 389 -44.09 15.53 -18.20
C ARG A 389 -44.16 16.98 -18.66
N ALA A 390 -43.08 17.53 -19.23
CA ALA A 390 -43.06 18.88 -19.76
C ALA A 390 -43.62 19.00 -21.19
N ARG A 391 -43.90 17.88 -21.87
CA ARG A 391 -44.57 17.91 -23.17
C ARG A 391 -46.06 18.11 -22.95
N PRO A 392 -46.68 19.22 -23.47
CA PRO A 392 -48.12 19.38 -23.45
C PRO A 392 -48.76 18.26 -24.25
N SER A 393 -49.86 17.69 -23.74
CA SER A 393 -50.71 16.83 -24.54
C SER A 393 -51.13 17.62 -25.76
N ALA A 394 -50.72 17.20 -26.98
CA ALA A 394 -51.32 17.73 -28.20
C ALA A 394 -52.81 17.43 -28.12
N SER A 395 -53.66 18.45 -27.99
CA SER A 395 -55.10 18.32 -28.13
C SER A 395 -55.38 17.80 -29.53
N PRO A 396 -56.18 16.73 -29.69
CA PRO A 396 -56.70 16.40 -31.01
C PRO A 396 -57.65 17.51 -31.48
N ALA A 397 -57.40 17.99 -32.69
CA ALA A 397 -58.28 18.92 -33.40
C ALA A 397 -59.50 18.17 -33.92
#